data_8c7a9588290ccbf52d906a7eb552063c
#
_entry.id   8c7a9588290ccbf52d906a7eb552063c
#
_cell.length_a   1.000
_cell.length_b   1.000
_cell.length_c   1.000
_cell.angle_alpha   90.00
_cell.angle_beta   90.00
_cell.angle_gamma   90.00
#
_symmetry.space_group_name_H-M   'P 1'
#
loop_
_entity.id
_entity.type
_entity.pdbx_description
1 polymer ?
#
loop_
_entity_poly.entity_id
_entity_poly.type
_entity_poly.pdbx_seq_one_letter_code
_entity_poly.pdbx_strand_id
1 'polypeptide(L)'
;EGLTFPEGLESIKGVVSPWEDGGAFEGCFGIGRIVCKGTIPPYVQETAFNGVAKDNFTLEVPESAIQQYQTAIGWKDFKRISAYRNLVIRPSMATAINTSVTRDLVLTADDEWYVESQPDWVTLDKTSGKGKTEIKLTFAQMPAGSEPREGEVVFMLKGQDYRTRCKVTQYDYEYA
;
A
#
# COMPACT_ATOMS: atom_id res chain seq x y z
N GLU A 1 -0.98 -0.96 -11.37
CA GLU A 1 -2.28 -0.70 -10.73
C GLU A 1 -2.81 -1.99 -10.12
N GLY A 2 -3.61 -1.90 -9.05
CA GLY A 2 -4.13 -3.04 -8.33
C GLY A 2 -5.63 -2.91 -8.01
N LEU A 3 -6.30 -4.05 -7.87
CA LEU A 3 -7.69 -4.15 -7.44
C LEU A 3 -7.72 -4.54 -5.96
N THR A 4 -8.57 -3.89 -5.17
CA THR A 4 -8.72 -4.20 -3.74
C THR A 4 -10.16 -4.54 -3.42
N PHE A 5 -10.37 -5.71 -2.82
CA PHE A 5 -11.65 -6.16 -2.27
C PHE A 5 -11.69 -5.95 -0.76
N PRO A 6 -12.79 -5.40 -0.22
CA PRO A 6 -12.95 -5.17 1.23
C PRO A 6 -13.16 -6.47 2.00
N GLU A 7 -13.02 -6.39 3.33
CA GLU A 7 -13.23 -7.55 4.23
C GLU A 7 -14.62 -8.18 4.16
N GLY A 8 -15.64 -7.38 3.93
CA GLY A 8 -17.05 -7.82 3.90
C GLY A 8 -17.55 -8.31 2.54
N LEU A 9 -16.66 -8.51 1.56
CA LEU A 9 -17.10 -9.03 0.25
C LEU A 9 -17.50 -10.50 0.38
N GLU A 10 -18.76 -10.80 0.05
CA GLU A 10 -19.30 -12.15 0.16
C GLU A 10 -19.20 -12.95 -1.15
N SER A 11 -19.32 -12.27 -2.29
CA SER A 11 -19.30 -12.96 -3.59
C SER A 11 -18.83 -12.09 -4.74
N ILE A 12 -18.23 -12.73 -5.74
CA ILE A 12 -17.89 -12.17 -7.04
C ILE A 12 -18.65 -12.99 -8.09
N LYS A 13 -19.54 -12.34 -8.82
CA LYS A 13 -20.35 -12.98 -9.86
C LYS A 13 -19.82 -12.59 -11.23
N GLY A 14 -19.74 -13.55 -12.14
CA GLY A 14 -19.55 -13.30 -13.57
C GLY A 14 -20.88 -12.99 -14.26
N VAL A 15 -20.80 -12.59 -15.50
CA VAL A 15 -21.99 -12.46 -16.34
C VAL A 15 -22.43 -13.87 -16.76
N VAL A 16 -23.66 -14.23 -16.45
CA VAL A 16 -24.30 -15.44 -16.95
C VAL A 16 -25.28 -15.04 -18.02
N SER A 17 -24.86 -15.12 -19.26
CA SER A 17 -25.74 -14.95 -20.41
C SER A 17 -25.71 -16.22 -21.26
N PRO A 18 -26.84 -16.65 -21.83
CA PRO A 18 -26.85 -17.77 -22.77
C PRO A 18 -26.01 -17.51 -24.03
N TRP A 19 -25.56 -16.29 -24.23
CA TRP A 19 -24.88 -15.82 -25.44
C TRP A 19 -23.50 -15.24 -25.18
N GLU A 20 -23.12 -14.97 -23.94
CA GLU A 20 -21.84 -14.36 -23.57
C GLU A 20 -21.35 -14.95 -22.24
N ASP A 21 -20.26 -15.69 -22.27
CA ASP A 21 -19.54 -16.15 -21.08
C ASP A 21 -18.47 -15.10 -20.67
N GLY A 22 -18.93 -13.90 -20.28
CA GLY A 22 -18.04 -12.83 -19.82
C GLY A 22 -17.67 -12.96 -18.34
N GLY A 23 -16.38 -12.87 -18.04
CA GLY A 23 -15.90 -12.74 -16.66
C GLY A 23 -16.14 -11.33 -16.12
N ALA A 24 -16.39 -11.20 -14.80
CA ALA A 24 -16.51 -9.88 -14.15
C ALA A 24 -15.27 -9.00 -14.39
N PHE A 25 -14.12 -9.61 -14.67
CA PHE A 25 -12.83 -8.96 -14.90
C PHE A 25 -12.25 -9.26 -16.30
N GLU A 26 -13.10 -9.68 -17.24
CA GLU A 26 -12.67 -9.88 -18.62
C GLU A 26 -12.12 -8.57 -19.21
N GLY A 27 -10.99 -8.65 -19.92
CA GLY A 27 -10.32 -7.46 -20.47
C GLY A 27 -9.49 -6.64 -19.47
N CYS A 28 -9.45 -7.02 -18.20
CA CYS A 28 -8.63 -6.36 -17.18
C CYS A 28 -7.16 -6.76 -17.27
N PHE A 29 -6.50 -6.49 -18.41
CA PHE A 29 -5.12 -6.91 -18.68
C PHE A 29 -4.05 -6.07 -17.96
N GLY A 30 -4.40 -4.92 -17.42
CA GLY A 30 -3.48 -3.99 -16.75
C GLY A 30 -3.35 -4.18 -15.23
N ILE A 31 -4.07 -5.13 -14.64
CA ILE A 31 -4.04 -5.40 -13.21
C ILE A 31 -2.94 -6.42 -12.93
N GLY A 32 -1.90 -6.04 -12.19
CA GLY A 32 -0.84 -6.96 -11.76
C GLY A 32 -1.01 -7.50 -10.34
N ARG A 33 -1.95 -6.92 -9.57
CA ARG A 33 -2.12 -7.20 -8.16
C ARG A 33 -3.60 -7.17 -7.78
N ILE A 34 -4.04 -8.18 -7.04
CA ILE A 34 -5.38 -8.25 -6.42
C ILE A 34 -5.19 -8.38 -4.91
N VAL A 35 -5.83 -7.52 -4.14
CA VAL A 35 -5.83 -7.57 -2.67
C VAL A 35 -7.22 -7.96 -2.19
N CYS A 36 -7.32 -9.07 -1.45
CA CYS A 36 -8.54 -9.46 -0.74
C CYS A 36 -8.29 -9.31 0.76
N LYS A 37 -8.99 -8.38 1.40
CA LYS A 37 -8.82 -8.11 2.83
C LYS A 37 -9.58 -9.08 3.74
N GLY A 38 -10.52 -9.84 3.19
CA GLY A 38 -11.31 -10.82 3.95
C GLY A 38 -10.49 -12.03 4.36
N THR A 39 -10.68 -12.50 5.59
CA THR A 39 -10.09 -13.76 6.08
C THR A 39 -10.83 -14.98 5.53
N ILE A 40 -12.06 -14.80 5.06
CA ILE A 40 -12.85 -15.84 4.40
C ILE A 40 -12.86 -15.53 2.91
N PRO A 41 -12.41 -16.46 2.03
CA PRO A 41 -12.46 -16.24 0.59
C PRO A 41 -13.91 -16.01 0.13
N PRO A 42 -14.19 -14.90 -0.58
CA PRO A 42 -15.51 -14.68 -1.17
C PRO A 42 -15.86 -15.81 -2.14
N TYR A 43 -17.13 -16.15 -2.23
CA TYR A 43 -17.61 -17.05 -3.27
C TYR A 43 -17.31 -16.44 -4.66
N VAL A 44 -16.69 -17.21 -5.53
CA VAL A 44 -16.40 -16.81 -6.91
C VAL A 44 -17.18 -17.71 -7.85
N GLN A 45 -18.01 -17.08 -8.68
CA GLN A 45 -18.66 -17.79 -9.78
C GLN A 45 -17.59 -18.25 -10.78
N GLU A 46 -17.75 -19.45 -11.33
CA GLU A 46 -16.74 -20.09 -12.20
C GLU A 46 -16.26 -19.18 -13.34
N THR A 47 -17.15 -18.40 -13.93
CA THR A 47 -16.85 -17.48 -15.04
C THR A 47 -16.27 -16.13 -14.60
N ALA A 48 -16.28 -15.78 -13.31
CA ALA A 48 -15.95 -14.43 -12.84
C ALA A 48 -14.54 -13.97 -13.26
N PHE A 49 -13.59 -14.89 -13.33
CA PHE A 49 -12.20 -14.63 -13.74
C PHE A 49 -11.87 -15.20 -15.13
N ASN A 50 -12.86 -15.43 -16.00
CA ASN A 50 -12.60 -15.81 -17.37
C ASN A 50 -11.83 -14.70 -18.10
N GLY A 51 -10.86 -15.08 -18.92
CA GLY A 51 -9.99 -14.14 -19.62
C GLY A 51 -8.90 -13.48 -18.76
N VAL A 52 -8.89 -13.73 -17.43
CA VAL A 52 -7.85 -13.23 -16.54
C VAL A 52 -6.66 -14.19 -16.52
N ALA A 53 -5.47 -13.68 -16.89
CA ALA A 53 -4.23 -14.45 -16.83
C ALA A 53 -3.75 -14.61 -15.37
N LYS A 54 -4.39 -15.49 -14.59
CA LYS A 54 -4.15 -15.70 -13.15
C LYS A 54 -2.67 -15.97 -12.79
N ASP A 55 -1.88 -16.44 -13.74
CA ASP A 55 -0.45 -16.66 -13.58
C ASP A 55 0.38 -15.40 -13.46
N ASN A 56 -0.13 -14.29 -14.01
CA ASN A 56 0.53 -12.98 -14.03
C ASN A 56 0.14 -12.09 -12.84
N PHE A 57 -0.87 -12.48 -12.08
CA PHE A 57 -1.37 -11.71 -10.95
C PHE A 57 -0.79 -12.20 -9.63
N THR A 58 -0.51 -11.27 -8.74
CA THR A 58 -0.27 -11.57 -7.33
C THR A 58 -1.56 -11.35 -6.56
N LEU A 59 -2.07 -12.41 -5.93
CA LEU A 59 -3.18 -12.34 -4.99
C LEU A 59 -2.61 -12.13 -3.58
N GLU A 60 -2.95 -11.01 -2.96
CA GLU A 60 -2.57 -10.72 -1.59
C GLU A 60 -3.77 -10.86 -0.66
N VAL A 61 -3.63 -11.64 0.38
CA VAL A 61 -4.67 -11.97 1.35
C VAL A 61 -4.12 -11.86 2.78
N PRO A 62 -4.96 -11.78 3.83
CA PRO A 62 -4.47 -11.87 5.19
C PRO A 62 -3.60 -13.13 5.39
N GLU A 63 -2.51 -13.01 6.11
CA GLU A 63 -1.57 -14.12 6.32
C GLU A 63 -2.24 -15.37 6.88
N SER A 64 -3.17 -15.18 7.82
CA SER A 64 -3.98 -16.25 8.41
C SER A 64 -4.93 -16.94 7.43
N ALA A 65 -5.21 -16.33 6.28
CA ALA A 65 -6.15 -16.82 5.28
C ALA A 65 -5.48 -17.44 4.04
N ILE A 66 -4.16 -17.39 3.92
CA ILE A 66 -3.43 -17.88 2.73
C ILE A 66 -3.87 -19.31 2.38
N GLN A 67 -3.86 -20.21 3.35
CA GLN A 67 -4.22 -21.61 3.14
C GLN A 67 -5.67 -21.79 2.67
N GLN A 68 -6.57 -20.96 3.16
CA GLN A 68 -7.97 -20.98 2.75
C GLN A 68 -8.14 -20.54 1.29
N TYR A 69 -7.45 -19.47 0.87
CA TYR A 69 -7.47 -19.02 -0.52
C TYR A 69 -6.80 -20.00 -1.48
N GLN A 70 -5.76 -20.72 -1.05
CA GLN A 70 -5.10 -21.76 -1.84
C GLN A 70 -5.98 -22.97 -2.13
N THR A 71 -7.04 -23.17 -1.35
CA THR A 71 -7.97 -24.31 -1.51
C THR A 71 -9.36 -23.89 -2.02
N ALA A 72 -9.70 -22.60 -1.93
CA ALA A 72 -11.02 -22.10 -2.32
C ALA A 72 -11.21 -22.11 -3.84
N ILE A 73 -12.39 -22.53 -4.28
CA ILE A 73 -12.79 -22.56 -5.69
C ILE A 73 -12.73 -21.14 -6.27
N GLY A 74 -12.14 -20.97 -7.45
CA GLY A 74 -11.93 -19.69 -8.13
C GLY A 74 -10.67 -18.96 -7.68
N TRP A 75 -10.19 -19.19 -6.45
CA TRP A 75 -8.97 -18.57 -5.90
C TRP A 75 -7.74 -19.45 -6.02
N LYS A 76 -7.87 -20.76 -5.87
CA LYS A 76 -6.77 -21.75 -5.92
C LYS A 76 -5.97 -21.74 -7.22
N ASP A 77 -6.54 -21.18 -8.29
CA ASP A 77 -5.90 -21.11 -9.59
C ASP A 77 -4.89 -19.95 -9.72
N PHE A 78 -4.85 -19.03 -8.73
CA PHE A 78 -3.81 -18.01 -8.64
C PHE A 78 -2.50 -18.63 -8.17
N LYS A 79 -1.46 -18.61 -9.00
CA LYS A 79 -0.17 -19.24 -8.67
C LYS A 79 0.65 -18.48 -7.64
N ARG A 80 0.38 -17.17 -7.50
CA ARG A 80 1.09 -16.28 -6.58
C ARG A 80 0.12 -15.76 -5.52
N ILE A 81 0.00 -16.48 -4.40
CA ILE A 81 -0.77 -16.06 -3.24
C ILE A 81 0.22 -15.70 -2.13
N SER A 82 0.17 -14.47 -1.66
CA SER A 82 1.05 -13.94 -0.61
C SER A 82 0.27 -13.20 0.45
N ALA A 83 0.92 -12.92 1.57
CA ALA A 83 0.30 -12.14 2.63
C ALA A 83 0.07 -10.69 2.21
N TYR A 84 -1.13 -10.19 2.40
CA TYR A 84 -1.43 -8.78 2.33
C TYR A 84 -0.64 -8.05 3.42
N ARG A 85 -0.03 -6.94 3.03
CA ARG A 85 0.71 -6.07 3.94
C ARG A 85 0.17 -4.65 3.81
N ASN A 86 -0.08 -4.04 4.95
CA ASN A 86 -0.48 -2.65 5.03
C ASN A 86 0.63 -1.86 5.71
N LEU A 87 1.20 -0.92 4.97
CA LEU A 87 2.11 0.08 5.48
C LEU A 87 1.88 1.36 4.68
N VAL A 88 1.17 2.30 5.26
CA VAL A 88 0.75 3.52 4.57
C VAL A 88 1.08 4.74 5.43
N ILE A 89 1.77 5.70 4.84
CA ILE A 89 2.02 7.02 5.44
C ILE A 89 1.11 8.07 4.80
N ARG A 90 0.56 8.95 5.61
CA ARG A 90 -0.26 10.08 5.16
C ARG A 90 0.05 11.35 5.98
N PRO A 91 0.23 12.49 5.32
CA PRO A 91 0.37 12.63 3.87
C PRO A 91 1.66 11.95 3.36
N SER A 92 1.69 11.59 2.08
CA SER A 92 2.87 11.01 1.42
C SER A 92 3.90 12.06 0.97
N MET A 93 3.60 13.33 1.25
CA MET A 93 4.48 14.46 0.97
C MET A 93 4.36 15.48 2.10
N ALA A 94 5.47 16.03 2.55
CA ALA A 94 5.55 17.13 3.49
C ALA A 94 6.47 18.22 2.96
N THR A 95 6.05 19.47 3.08
CA THR A 95 6.81 20.63 2.61
C THR A 95 7.03 21.64 3.73
N ALA A 96 8.14 22.34 3.66
CA ALA A 96 8.47 23.47 4.55
C ALA A 96 9.15 24.60 3.77
N ILE A 97 9.02 25.80 4.30
CA ILE A 97 9.83 26.95 3.93
C ILE A 97 11.07 26.97 4.86
N ASN A 98 11.98 27.87 4.67
CA ASN A 98 13.27 27.94 5.35
C ASN A 98 13.27 27.95 6.89
N THR A 99 12.11 28.11 7.55
CA THR A 99 12.00 28.06 9.00
C THR A 99 11.89 26.62 9.53
N SER A 100 12.30 26.40 10.78
CA SER A 100 11.99 25.15 11.48
C SER A 100 10.47 25.01 11.64
N VAL A 101 9.92 23.94 11.13
CA VAL A 101 8.48 23.67 11.17
C VAL A 101 8.21 22.18 11.36
N THR A 102 7.14 21.88 12.10
CA THR A 102 6.69 20.51 12.33
C THR A 102 5.46 20.20 11.47
N ARG A 103 5.40 18.99 10.93
CA ARG A 103 4.26 18.43 10.19
C ARG A 103 3.81 17.16 10.85
N ASP A 104 2.50 16.98 10.93
CA ASP A 104 1.91 15.76 11.46
C ASP A 104 1.75 14.74 10.33
N LEU A 105 2.22 13.52 10.58
CA LEU A 105 2.06 12.36 9.72
C LEU A 105 1.29 11.29 10.47
N VAL A 106 0.55 10.46 9.75
CA VAL A 106 -0.10 9.27 10.30
C VAL A 106 0.40 8.06 9.52
N LEU A 107 1.07 7.16 10.19
CA LEU A 107 1.46 5.88 9.62
C LEU A 107 0.51 4.80 10.13
N THR A 108 0.01 3.97 9.22
CA THR A 108 -0.82 2.80 9.53
C THR A 108 -0.12 1.55 9.02
N ALA A 109 0.11 0.60 9.91
CA ALA A 109 0.81 -0.65 9.62
C ALA A 109 0.07 -1.84 10.25
N ASP A 110 0.14 -3.01 9.63
CA ASP A 110 -0.43 -4.25 10.19
C ASP A 110 0.52 -4.87 11.21
N ASP A 111 1.81 -4.55 11.15
CA ASP A 111 2.84 -5.10 12.02
C ASP A 111 3.80 -4.03 12.53
N GLU A 112 4.85 -4.43 13.23
CA GLU A 112 5.92 -3.53 13.68
C GLU A 112 6.63 -2.89 12.49
N TRP A 113 6.88 -1.60 12.60
CA TRP A 113 7.57 -0.80 11.59
C TRP A 113 8.72 -0.01 12.20
N TYR A 114 9.65 0.41 11.37
CA TYR A 114 10.73 1.31 11.75
C TYR A 114 11.09 2.26 10.60
N VAL A 115 11.81 3.34 10.92
CA VAL A 115 12.38 4.25 9.93
C VAL A 115 13.66 3.63 9.39
N GLU A 116 13.69 3.32 8.10
CA GLU A 116 14.87 2.77 7.42
C GLU A 116 15.88 3.85 7.09
N SER A 117 15.38 5.01 6.62
CA SER A 117 16.21 6.17 6.29
C SER A 117 15.44 7.48 6.36
N GLN A 118 16.16 8.55 6.63
CA GLN A 118 15.66 9.92 6.58
C GLN A 118 16.82 10.89 6.25
N PRO A 119 16.51 12.06 5.66
CA PRO A 119 17.49 13.12 5.50
C PRO A 119 17.96 13.66 6.86
N ASP A 120 19.19 14.13 6.95
CA ASP A 120 19.81 14.68 8.17
C ASP A 120 19.13 15.99 8.65
N TRP A 121 18.46 16.68 7.75
CA TRP A 121 17.70 17.91 8.02
C TRP A 121 16.22 17.66 8.40
N VAL A 122 15.85 16.42 8.62
CA VAL A 122 14.51 16.01 9.08
C VAL A 122 14.67 15.16 10.33
N THR A 123 13.85 15.43 11.36
CA THR A 123 13.78 14.62 12.57
C THR A 123 12.35 14.13 12.81
N LEU A 124 12.23 12.93 13.36
CA LEU A 124 10.95 12.33 13.73
C LEU A 124 10.90 12.11 15.24
N ASP A 125 9.75 12.36 15.85
CA ASP A 125 9.53 12.08 17.28
C ASP A 125 9.40 10.57 17.57
N LYS A 126 9.04 9.78 16.54
CA LYS A 126 8.93 8.31 16.60
C LYS A 126 9.58 7.69 15.38
N THR A 127 10.49 6.76 15.62
CA THR A 127 11.23 6.04 14.58
C THR A 127 10.85 4.57 14.46
N SER A 128 9.91 4.10 15.28
CA SER A 128 9.35 2.74 15.25
C SER A 128 7.99 2.71 15.95
N GLY A 129 7.21 1.67 15.69
CA GLY A 129 5.90 1.48 16.31
C GLY A 129 5.16 0.29 15.73
N LYS A 130 3.85 0.23 16.03
CA LYS A 130 2.92 -0.78 15.51
C LYS A 130 1.53 -0.18 15.35
N GLY A 131 0.80 -0.63 14.36
CA GLY A 131 -0.57 -0.16 14.10
C GLY A 131 -0.62 1.28 13.60
N LYS A 132 -1.69 1.99 13.94
CA LYS A 132 -1.85 3.41 13.62
C LYS A 132 -1.02 4.26 14.57
N THR A 133 -0.09 5.02 14.02
CA THR A 133 0.83 5.86 14.80
C THR A 133 0.86 7.29 14.24
N GLU A 134 0.66 8.26 15.09
CA GLU A 134 0.89 9.67 14.78
C GLU A 134 2.37 10.00 14.99
N ILE A 135 2.98 10.65 14.01
CA ILE A 135 4.40 10.98 13.96
C ILE A 135 4.55 12.46 13.68
N LYS A 136 5.38 13.14 14.46
CA LYS A 136 5.76 14.53 14.21
C LYS A 136 7.08 14.56 13.44
N LEU A 137 7.01 15.09 12.22
CA LEU A 137 8.16 15.33 11.35
C LEU A 137 8.56 16.80 11.48
N THR A 138 9.77 17.06 11.93
CA THR A 138 10.31 18.41 12.09
C THR A 138 11.42 18.67 11.08
N PHE A 139 11.25 19.72 10.30
CA PHE A 139 12.28 20.27 9.40
C PHE A 139 13.26 21.15 10.19
N ALA A 140 14.54 20.91 10.01
CA ALA A 140 15.56 21.85 10.51
C ALA A 140 15.49 23.17 9.76
N GLN A 141 15.93 24.25 10.41
CA GLN A 141 16.06 25.53 9.73
C GLN A 141 17.01 25.42 8.54
N MET A 142 16.62 26.04 7.44
CA MET A 142 17.41 26.13 6.23
C MET A 142 18.12 27.49 6.19
N PRO A 143 19.42 27.59 5.89
CA PRO A 143 20.09 28.87 5.73
C PRO A 143 19.46 29.69 4.60
N ALA A 144 19.35 31.00 4.79
CA ALA A 144 18.83 31.90 3.77
C ALA A 144 19.69 31.86 2.50
N GLY A 145 19.08 31.92 1.33
CA GLY A 145 19.74 31.85 0.03
C GLY A 145 20.18 30.43 -0.37
N SER A 146 19.72 29.39 0.35
CA SER A 146 20.03 28.01 0.00
C SER A 146 19.13 27.52 -1.14
N GLU A 147 19.69 26.70 -2.03
CA GLU A 147 18.91 25.97 -3.03
C GLU A 147 17.86 25.05 -2.37
N PRO A 148 16.70 24.83 -3.00
CA PRO A 148 15.71 23.89 -2.52
C PRO A 148 16.31 22.50 -2.29
N ARG A 149 15.87 21.82 -1.23
CA ARG A 149 16.33 20.46 -0.94
C ARG A 149 15.14 19.50 -0.88
N GLU A 150 15.39 18.33 -1.42
CA GLU A 150 14.42 17.24 -1.47
C GLU A 150 15.01 15.97 -0.87
N GLY A 151 14.14 15.12 -0.36
CA GLY A 151 14.52 13.83 0.19
C GLY A 151 13.31 12.95 0.45
N GLU A 152 13.55 11.80 1.04
CA GLU A 152 12.51 10.85 1.41
C GLU A 152 12.74 10.35 2.84
N VAL A 153 11.66 10.26 3.61
CA VAL A 153 11.63 9.45 4.82
C VAL A 153 11.05 8.10 4.45
N VAL A 154 11.82 7.04 4.65
CA VAL A 154 11.46 5.68 4.28
C VAL A 154 11.10 4.89 5.54
N PHE A 155 9.91 4.33 5.56
CA PHE A 155 9.41 3.44 6.61
C PHE A 155 9.36 2.01 6.09
N MET A 156 9.72 1.05 6.91
CA MET A 156 9.79 -0.36 6.56
C MET A 156 9.08 -1.23 7.60
N LEU A 157 8.39 -2.29 7.16
CA LEU A 157 7.90 -3.33 8.06
C LEU A 157 9.06 -4.19 8.57
N LYS A 158 9.07 -4.45 9.87
CA LYS A 158 10.13 -5.24 10.52
C LYS A 158 10.15 -6.68 10.00
N GLY A 159 11.33 -7.11 9.57
CA GLY A 159 11.53 -8.47 9.04
C GLY A 159 10.94 -8.72 7.65
N GLN A 160 10.50 -7.68 6.95
CA GLN A 160 9.86 -7.80 5.65
C GLN A 160 10.37 -6.72 4.70
N ASP A 161 10.56 -7.08 3.43
CA ASP A 161 10.95 -6.12 2.39
C ASP A 161 9.72 -5.35 1.86
N TYR A 162 9.10 -4.56 2.74
CA TYR A 162 7.93 -3.77 2.41
C TYR A 162 8.06 -2.34 2.95
N ARG A 163 8.03 -1.36 2.07
CA ARG A 163 8.33 0.06 2.36
C ARG A 163 7.20 0.99 1.95
N THR A 164 7.09 2.09 2.68
CA THR A 164 6.35 3.28 2.27
C THR A 164 7.23 4.51 2.44
N ARG A 165 6.95 5.58 1.68
CA ARG A 165 7.78 6.79 1.66
C ARG A 165 6.95 8.03 1.85
N CYS A 166 7.52 9.00 2.58
CA CYS A 166 7.05 10.37 2.60
C CYS A 166 8.11 11.24 1.91
N LYS A 167 7.75 11.84 0.77
CA LYS A 167 8.62 12.83 0.12
C LYS A 167 8.66 14.08 0.99
N VAL A 168 9.86 14.63 1.24
CA VAL A 168 10.07 15.87 1.99
C VAL A 168 10.78 16.88 1.12
N THR A 169 10.27 18.12 1.12
CA THR A 169 10.84 19.20 0.32
C THR A 169 10.89 20.46 1.17
N GLN A 170 12.02 21.17 1.11
CA GLN A 170 12.17 22.46 1.79
C GLN A 170 12.73 23.49 0.81
N TYR A 171 12.09 24.67 0.83
CA TYR A 171 12.41 25.81 -0.03
C TYR A 171 12.87 26.98 0.81
N ASP A 172 13.75 27.81 0.26
CA ASP A 172 13.95 29.16 0.79
C ASP A 172 12.78 30.06 0.35
N TYR A 173 12.51 31.10 1.10
CA TYR A 173 11.43 32.06 0.83
C TYR A 173 11.52 32.70 -0.56
N GLU A 174 12.73 32.83 -1.10
CA GLU A 174 12.98 33.40 -2.44
C GLU A 174 12.57 32.47 -3.60
N TYR A 175 12.34 31.19 -3.32
CA TYR A 175 11.94 30.16 -4.31
C TYR A 175 10.51 29.62 -4.12
N ALA A 176 9.72 30.21 -3.23
CA ALA A 176 8.37 29.73 -2.88
C ALA A 176 7.28 30.36 -3.77
#